data_87c2bee4111cf4178eff75efcb55542e
#
_entry.id   87c2bee4111cf4178eff75efcb55542e
#
_cell.length_a   1.000
_cell.length_b   1.000
_cell.length_c   1.000
_cell.angle_alpha   90.00
_cell.angle_beta   90.00
_cell.angle_gamma   90.00
#
_symmetry.space_group_name_H-M   'P 1'
#
loop_
_entity.id
_entity.type
_entity.pdbx_description
1 polymer ?
#
loop_
_entity_poly.entity_id
_entity_poly.type
_entity_poly.pdbx_seq_one_letter_code
_entity_poly.pdbx_strand_id
1 'polypeptide(L)'
;MKRFGNISPQVETNDNFRRAFYNYARQKMSRRGVQEFDANLDHNIERMLEAYAAQTWHTSGYVPKDIEYPKHRQLNKLPVIDHVMQHAALNPVEDDIRNTIYYHCPAGSKGKGTHYFYNLIKRDIFNSPQQDTFYCLPMDIHHYFQCIDHNLLKSEYRRKIKDRKLLSFIDEIVDSFNPGIVLGVKLAQLLGQLFLSRFDYLALRCFDIIDDPEKFHYWQARYVSDMLVTCRTQQQAQLLCGGVSFLNERFEKFCRHGLRHYYRFMDNIYILHEDKVFLRLMAELAVMHLARDWHLSINKSWGIHRTCDGIDFCGQVIYADHALLRKRFKHDLCKQVANLRKHGFTQRQIELKAASRLGLGIHANSKNLYKKIGMERFGKLVKARKSRVPFEGMEKSQQQSIEDIICREGQDENKFLIQVIDYKVDDSVIEKEVVQVEETAADGSTHMVSKEIPKKRLSLRYRIIDHFEGESEVWQAVEHYLYTGSKILIDQAQNDFCRDELPFSTVVAELHNKFKKKFYKFT
;
A
#
# COMPACT_ATOMS: atom_id res chain seq x y z
N MET A 1 -16.04 19.97 -12.52
CA MET A 1 -15.24 18.76 -12.81
C MET A 1 -16.05 17.85 -13.73
N LYS A 2 -15.45 17.31 -14.81
CA LYS A 2 -16.14 16.40 -15.76
C LYS A 2 -16.38 15.04 -15.06
N ARG A 3 -17.62 14.54 -15.10
CA ARG A 3 -17.97 13.23 -14.52
C ARG A 3 -17.59 12.09 -15.47
N PHE A 4 -17.13 10.97 -14.91
CA PHE A 4 -16.81 9.75 -15.64
C PHE A 4 -18.09 9.07 -16.17
N GLY A 5 -18.12 8.72 -17.42
CA GLY A 5 -19.27 8.06 -18.08
C GLY A 5 -18.81 7.15 -19.21
N ASN A 6 -19.72 6.38 -19.76
CA ASN A 6 -19.43 5.38 -20.78
C ASN A 6 -18.43 4.32 -20.28
N ILE A 7 -18.64 3.85 -19.03
CA ILE A 7 -17.77 2.90 -18.34
C ILE A 7 -18.27 1.47 -18.55
N SER A 8 -19.58 1.28 -18.53
CA SER A 8 -20.22 -0.05 -18.62
C SER A 8 -19.77 -0.88 -19.83
N PRO A 9 -19.58 -0.34 -21.04
CA PRO A 9 -19.05 -1.12 -22.15
C PRO A 9 -17.63 -1.69 -21.89
N GLN A 10 -16.83 -1.03 -21.05
CA GLN A 10 -15.51 -1.50 -20.67
C GLN A 10 -15.60 -2.55 -19.54
N VAL A 11 -16.63 -2.49 -18.72
CA VAL A 11 -16.92 -3.53 -17.72
C VAL A 11 -17.39 -4.81 -18.41
N GLU A 12 -18.29 -4.70 -19.39
CA GLU A 12 -18.99 -5.81 -20.08
C GLU A 12 -18.07 -6.54 -21.10
N THR A 13 -16.82 -6.84 -20.70
CA THR A 13 -15.89 -7.62 -21.53
C THR A 13 -15.37 -8.84 -20.77
N ASN A 14 -15.23 -9.96 -21.48
CA ASN A 14 -14.69 -11.20 -20.92
C ASN A 14 -13.28 -10.96 -20.33
N ASP A 15 -12.42 -10.25 -21.06
CA ASP A 15 -11.07 -9.93 -20.63
C ASP A 15 -11.03 -9.13 -19.32
N ASN A 16 -11.97 -8.20 -19.12
CA ASN A 16 -12.05 -7.45 -17.88
C ASN A 16 -12.42 -8.35 -16.70
N PHE A 17 -13.35 -9.29 -16.86
CA PHE A 17 -13.72 -10.23 -15.81
C PHE A 17 -12.60 -11.24 -15.50
N ARG A 18 -11.90 -11.74 -16.52
CA ARG A 18 -10.69 -12.57 -16.33
C ARG A 18 -9.63 -11.81 -15.54
N ARG A 19 -9.32 -10.56 -15.95
CA ARG A 19 -8.39 -9.69 -15.22
C ARG A 19 -8.86 -9.45 -13.78
N ALA A 20 -10.15 -9.27 -13.56
CA ALA A 20 -10.72 -9.09 -12.22
C ALA A 20 -10.51 -10.32 -11.34
N PHE A 21 -10.74 -11.52 -11.89
CA PHE A 21 -10.49 -12.77 -11.19
C PHE A 21 -9.01 -12.91 -10.81
N TYR A 22 -8.08 -12.79 -11.75
CA TYR A 22 -6.65 -12.94 -11.47
C TYR A 22 -6.13 -11.87 -10.49
N ASN A 23 -6.63 -10.64 -10.57
CA ASN A 23 -6.32 -9.60 -9.59
C ASN A 23 -6.82 -9.97 -8.18
N TYR A 24 -8.00 -10.55 -8.05
CA TYR A 24 -8.52 -11.02 -6.76
C TYR A 24 -7.80 -12.27 -6.26
N ALA A 25 -7.58 -13.24 -7.14
CA ALA A 25 -6.98 -14.54 -6.84
C ALA A 25 -5.48 -14.45 -6.48
N ARG A 26 -4.85 -13.34 -6.80
CA ARG A 26 -3.43 -13.09 -6.53
C ARG A 26 -3.10 -13.39 -5.06
N GLN A 27 -2.11 -14.25 -4.82
CA GLN A 27 -1.72 -14.77 -3.51
C GLN A 27 -2.82 -15.54 -2.75
N LYS A 28 -3.90 -15.93 -3.43
CA LYS A 28 -5.03 -16.66 -2.84
C LYS A 28 -5.37 -17.95 -3.61
N MET A 29 -4.63 -18.30 -4.67
CA MET A 29 -4.88 -19.49 -5.50
C MET A 29 -4.92 -20.80 -4.70
N SER A 30 -4.20 -20.90 -3.57
CA SER A 30 -4.26 -22.04 -2.66
C SER A 30 -5.55 -22.17 -1.84
N ARG A 31 -6.47 -21.19 -1.92
CA ARG A 31 -7.73 -21.24 -1.19
C ARG A 31 -8.75 -22.04 -1.96
N ARG A 32 -9.41 -23.02 -1.30
CA ARG A 32 -10.41 -23.90 -1.89
C ARG A 32 -11.47 -23.15 -2.73
N GLY A 33 -12.08 -22.09 -2.20
CA GLY A 33 -13.12 -21.35 -2.94
C GLY A 33 -12.58 -20.60 -4.17
N VAL A 34 -11.27 -20.27 -4.23
CA VAL A 34 -10.64 -19.69 -5.42
C VAL A 34 -10.40 -20.78 -6.46
N GLN A 35 -9.94 -21.96 -6.05
CA GLN A 35 -9.75 -23.13 -6.93
C GLN A 35 -11.06 -23.62 -7.52
N GLU A 36 -12.12 -23.69 -6.70
CA GLU A 36 -13.48 -24.07 -7.17
C GLU A 36 -14.04 -23.06 -8.19
N PHE A 37 -13.74 -21.77 -8.01
CA PHE A 37 -14.14 -20.72 -8.97
C PHE A 37 -13.33 -20.81 -10.26
N ASP A 38 -12.03 -21.04 -10.17
CA ASP A 38 -11.09 -21.19 -11.29
C ASP A 38 -11.45 -22.39 -12.18
N ALA A 39 -11.77 -23.52 -11.56
CA ALA A 39 -12.20 -24.74 -12.28
C ALA A 39 -13.44 -24.53 -13.18
N ASN A 40 -14.24 -23.50 -12.93
CA ASN A 40 -15.43 -23.15 -13.70
C ASN A 40 -15.38 -21.70 -14.21
N LEU A 41 -14.18 -21.21 -14.50
CA LEU A 41 -13.91 -19.78 -14.72
C LEU A 41 -14.79 -19.20 -15.83
N ASP A 42 -14.85 -19.84 -16.99
CA ASP A 42 -15.57 -19.33 -18.16
C ASP A 42 -17.08 -19.24 -17.90
N HIS A 43 -17.66 -20.30 -17.37
CA HIS A 43 -19.07 -20.33 -17.00
C HIS A 43 -19.41 -19.27 -15.93
N ASN A 44 -18.54 -19.09 -14.95
CA ASN A 44 -18.73 -18.07 -13.92
C ASN A 44 -18.66 -16.65 -14.52
N ILE A 45 -17.75 -16.41 -15.47
CA ILE A 45 -17.63 -15.12 -16.15
C ILE A 45 -18.86 -14.83 -17.00
N GLU A 46 -19.35 -15.78 -17.80
CA GLU A 46 -20.56 -15.61 -18.59
C GLU A 46 -21.75 -15.22 -17.73
N ARG A 47 -22.01 -15.93 -16.65
CA ARG A 47 -23.08 -15.61 -15.69
C ARG A 47 -22.93 -14.21 -15.08
N MET A 48 -21.72 -13.80 -14.75
CA MET A 48 -21.48 -12.47 -14.18
C MET A 48 -21.69 -11.37 -15.22
N LEU A 49 -21.26 -11.58 -16.47
CA LEU A 49 -21.48 -10.66 -17.58
C LEU A 49 -22.98 -10.47 -17.85
N GLU A 50 -23.72 -11.55 -17.94
CA GLU A 50 -25.18 -11.53 -18.12
C GLU A 50 -25.87 -10.78 -16.98
N ALA A 51 -25.53 -11.10 -15.73
CA ALA A 51 -26.11 -10.46 -14.56
C ALA A 51 -25.80 -8.94 -14.50
N TYR A 52 -24.58 -8.53 -14.86
CA TYR A 52 -24.22 -7.12 -14.92
C TYR A 52 -24.94 -6.40 -16.07
N ALA A 53 -24.95 -6.99 -17.27
CA ALA A 53 -25.61 -6.42 -18.45
C ALA A 53 -27.12 -6.25 -18.25
N ALA A 54 -27.77 -7.24 -17.66
CA ALA A 54 -29.19 -7.23 -17.34
C ALA A 54 -29.54 -6.44 -16.06
N GLN A 55 -28.56 -5.97 -15.30
CA GLN A 55 -28.74 -5.31 -14.00
C GLN A 55 -29.51 -6.18 -12.96
N THR A 56 -29.31 -7.48 -13.01
CA THR A 56 -29.94 -8.47 -12.12
C THR A 56 -28.98 -8.99 -11.04
N TRP A 57 -27.81 -8.37 -10.94
CA TRP A 57 -26.87 -8.74 -9.90
C TRP A 57 -27.39 -8.39 -8.50
N HIS A 58 -27.27 -9.34 -7.58
CA HIS A 58 -27.49 -9.14 -6.16
C HIS A 58 -26.29 -9.65 -5.37
N THR A 59 -25.84 -8.86 -4.41
CA THR A 59 -24.76 -9.23 -3.50
C THR A 59 -25.16 -10.44 -2.66
N SER A 60 -24.28 -11.43 -2.57
CA SER A 60 -24.50 -12.63 -1.76
C SER A 60 -24.61 -12.29 -0.27
N GLY A 61 -25.22 -13.19 0.49
CA GLY A 61 -25.33 -13.04 1.94
C GLY A 61 -23.94 -12.94 2.62
N TYR A 62 -23.82 -12.04 3.57
CA TYR A 62 -22.60 -11.84 4.34
C TYR A 62 -22.42 -12.91 5.41
N VAL A 63 -21.22 -13.49 5.51
CA VAL A 63 -20.86 -14.44 6.55
C VAL A 63 -19.96 -13.74 7.57
N PRO A 64 -20.44 -13.49 8.82
CA PRO A 64 -19.64 -12.83 9.83
C PRO A 64 -18.44 -13.69 10.23
N LYS A 65 -17.31 -13.04 10.48
CA LYS A 65 -16.08 -13.64 11.00
C LYS A 65 -15.43 -12.71 12.00
N ASP A 66 -15.32 -13.15 13.24
CA ASP A 66 -14.61 -12.42 14.27
C ASP A 66 -13.09 -12.57 14.13
N ILE A 67 -12.40 -11.47 14.29
CA ILE A 67 -10.94 -11.38 14.38
C ILE A 67 -10.59 -10.78 15.73
N GLU A 68 -9.89 -11.55 16.57
CA GLU A 68 -9.54 -11.15 17.94
C GLU A 68 -8.31 -10.23 18.00
N TYR A 69 -7.41 -10.35 17.02
CA TYR A 69 -6.14 -9.63 17.08
C TYR A 69 -5.90 -8.75 15.84
N PRO A 70 -5.34 -7.53 15.98
CA PRO A 70 -4.86 -6.83 17.20
C PRO A 70 -5.94 -6.19 18.07
N LYS A 71 -7.14 -6.05 17.55
CA LYS A 71 -8.38 -5.64 18.22
C LYS A 71 -9.50 -6.55 17.74
N HIS A 72 -10.47 -6.83 18.60
CA HIS A 72 -11.69 -7.53 18.17
C HIS A 72 -12.35 -6.73 17.03
N ARG A 73 -12.61 -7.42 15.93
CA ARG A 73 -13.31 -6.87 14.76
C ARG A 73 -14.18 -7.94 14.14
N GLN A 74 -15.41 -7.64 13.87
CA GLN A 74 -16.26 -8.46 13.05
C GLN A 74 -16.08 -8.08 11.58
N LEU A 75 -15.56 -9.01 10.77
CA LEU A 75 -15.51 -8.90 9.32
C LEU A 75 -16.66 -9.67 8.71
N ASN A 76 -17.20 -9.17 7.63
CA ASN A 76 -18.24 -9.83 6.85
C ASN A 76 -17.63 -10.36 5.55
N LYS A 77 -17.60 -11.68 5.40
CA LYS A 77 -17.04 -12.33 4.23
C LYS A 77 -18.08 -12.44 3.13
N LEU A 78 -17.62 -12.30 1.91
CA LEU A 78 -18.36 -12.58 0.68
C LEU A 78 -17.73 -13.75 -0.07
N PRO A 79 -18.49 -14.49 -0.88
CA PRO A 79 -17.97 -15.45 -1.85
C PRO A 79 -17.01 -14.83 -2.86
N VAL A 80 -16.24 -15.68 -3.55
CA VAL A 80 -15.27 -15.24 -4.57
C VAL A 80 -15.94 -14.44 -5.68
N ILE A 81 -17.12 -14.87 -6.10
CA ILE A 81 -17.89 -14.26 -7.19
C ILE A 81 -18.20 -12.78 -6.94
N ASP A 82 -18.58 -12.40 -5.72
CA ASP A 82 -18.85 -11.00 -5.36
C ASP A 82 -17.58 -10.14 -5.42
N HIS A 83 -16.46 -10.69 -4.97
CA HIS A 83 -15.19 -9.98 -5.06
C HIS A 83 -14.77 -9.76 -6.52
N VAL A 84 -14.92 -10.79 -7.38
CA VAL A 84 -14.59 -10.69 -8.80
C VAL A 84 -15.49 -9.67 -9.50
N MET A 85 -16.78 -9.69 -9.23
CA MET A 85 -17.75 -8.73 -9.75
C MET A 85 -17.38 -7.28 -9.39
N GLN A 86 -17.06 -7.02 -8.10
CA GLN A 86 -16.63 -5.70 -7.65
C GLN A 86 -15.32 -5.26 -8.32
N HIS A 87 -14.37 -6.17 -8.51
CA HIS A 87 -13.14 -5.89 -9.24
C HIS A 87 -13.42 -5.55 -10.70
N ALA A 88 -14.27 -6.31 -11.39
CA ALA A 88 -14.63 -6.08 -12.78
C ALA A 88 -15.30 -4.72 -12.98
N ALA A 89 -16.27 -4.38 -12.15
CA ALA A 89 -16.97 -3.10 -12.20
C ALA A 89 -16.04 -1.90 -11.95
N LEU A 90 -15.03 -2.04 -11.08
CA LEU A 90 -14.13 -0.96 -10.71
C LEU A 90 -12.92 -0.81 -11.64
N ASN A 91 -12.44 -1.90 -12.26
CA ASN A 91 -11.22 -1.87 -13.06
C ASN A 91 -11.14 -0.70 -14.06
N PRO A 92 -12.20 -0.35 -14.81
CA PRO A 92 -12.13 0.73 -15.79
C PRO A 92 -12.11 2.14 -15.20
N VAL A 93 -12.49 2.33 -13.92
CA VAL A 93 -12.72 3.66 -13.33
C VAL A 93 -11.95 3.89 -12.04
N GLU A 94 -11.32 2.87 -11.49
CA GLU A 94 -10.67 2.95 -10.17
C GLU A 94 -9.57 4.02 -10.13
N ASP A 95 -8.69 4.03 -11.12
CA ASP A 95 -7.57 4.98 -11.16
C ASP A 95 -8.07 6.41 -11.33
N ASP A 96 -9.10 6.63 -12.15
CA ASP A 96 -9.74 7.94 -12.33
C ASP A 96 -10.36 8.45 -11.02
N ILE A 97 -11.06 7.60 -10.28
CA ILE A 97 -11.61 7.96 -8.96
C ILE A 97 -10.46 8.27 -8.00
N ARG A 98 -9.42 7.44 -7.94
CA ARG A 98 -8.27 7.63 -7.05
C ARG A 98 -7.53 8.93 -7.32
N ASN A 99 -7.42 9.34 -8.58
CA ASN A 99 -6.80 10.61 -8.97
C ASN A 99 -7.59 11.84 -8.49
N THR A 100 -8.86 11.66 -8.08
CA THR A 100 -9.64 12.75 -7.46
C THR A 100 -9.46 12.86 -5.95
N ILE A 101 -8.82 11.88 -5.32
CA ILE A 101 -8.54 11.86 -3.88
C ILE A 101 -7.20 12.57 -3.64
N TYR A 102 -7.11 13.30 -2.54
CA TYR A 102 -5.88 14.01 -2.20
C TYR A 102 -4.69 13.06 -2.08
N TYR A 103 -3.55 13.42 -2.66
CA TYR A 103 -2.39 12.52 -2.82
C TYR A 103 -1.74 12.09 -1.49
N HIS A 104 -1.95 12.82 -0.39
CA HIS A 104 -1.56 12.43 0.97
C HIS A 104 -2.60 11.51 1.65
N CYS A 105 -3.58 11.01 0.90
CA CYS A 105 -4.54 10.00 1.34
C CYS A 105 -4.30 8.65 0.60
N PRO A 106 -3.16 7.99 0.81
CA PRO A 106 -2.70 6.89 -0.05
C PRO A 106 -3.34 5.54 0.25
N ALA A 107 -4.15 5.41 1.29
CA ALA A 107 -4.70 4.13 1.71
C ALA A 107 -5.49 3.44 0.58
N GLY A 108 -5.25 2.14 0.40
CA GLY A 108 -5.89 1.35 -0.66
C GLY A 108 -5.42 1.67 -2.09
N SER A 109 -4.54 2.66 -2.29
CA SER A 109 -3.96 2.95 -3.60
C SER A 109 -2.85 1.97 -3.94
N LYS A 110 -2.73 1.61 -5.23
CA LYS A 110 -1.76 0.66 -5.74
C LYS A 110 -0.33 1.14 -5.46
N GLY A 111 0.50 0.27 -4.89
CA GLY A 111 1.88 0.61 -4.50
C GLY A 111 2.00 1.55 -3.28
N LYS A 112 0.89 2.04 -2.74
CA LYS A 112 0.86 2.99 -1.61
C LYS A 112 0.14 2.36 -0.42
N GLY A 113 0.89 1.79 0.50
CA GLY A 113 0.34 1.21 1.75
C GLY A 113 0.83 1.97 2.99
N THR A 114 0.73 1.33 4.15
CA THR A 114 1.19 1.86 5.44
C THR A 114 2.63 2.35 5.39
N HIS A 115 3.51 1.66 4.64
CA HIS A 115 4.92 2.05 4.51
C HIS A 115 5.14 3.29 3.66
N TYR A 116 4.30 3.48 2.63
CA TYR A 116 4.33 4.72 1.84
C TYR A 116 3.92 5.91 2.72
N PHE A 117 2.83 5.78 3.46
CA PHE A 117 2.34 6.81 4.37
C PHE A 117 3.38 7.14 5.47
N TYR A 118 3.97 6.12 6.06
CA TYR A 118 5.07 6.26 7.00
C TYR A 118 6.24 7.08 6.42
N ASN A 119 6.71 6.71 5.22
CA ASN A 119 7.82 7.41 4.57
C ASN A 119 7.45 8.85 4.19
N LEU A 120 6.18 9.09 3.84
CA LEU A 120 5.67 10.42 3.51
C LEU A 120 5.77 11.36 4.72
N ILE A 121 5.19 10.96 5.86
CA ILE A 121 5.25 11.75 7.11
C ILE A 121 6.71 11.94 7.54
N LYS A 122 7.50 10.88 7.57
CA LYS A 122 8.91 10.95 7.95
C LYS A 122 9.70 11.93 7.08
N ARG A 123 9.52 11.88 5.76
CA ARG A 123 10.17 12.79 4.82
C ARG A 123 9.82 14.24 5.13
N ASP A 124 8.55 14.51 5.38
CA ASP A 124 8.08 15.86 5.59
C ASP A 124 8.53 16.43 6.95
N ILE A 125 8.57 15.60 8.02
CA ILE A 125 9.17 16.02 9.30
C ILE A 125 10.68 16.29 9.16
N PHE A 126 11.39 15.46 8.35
CA PHE A 126 12.83 15.60 8.17
C PHE A 126 13.21 16.78 7.27
N ASN A 127 12.46 17.02 6.20
CA ASN A 127 12.80 18.02 5.17
C ASN A 127 12.17 19.40 5.43
N SER A 128 11.13 19.49 6.26
CA SER A 128 10.52 20.78 6.60
C SER A 128 11.29 21.45 7.74
N PRO A 129 11.29 22.77 7.81
CA PRO A 129 11.76 23.45 9.01
C PRO A 129 11.10 22.86 10.25
N GLN A 130 11.89 22.58 11.28
CA GLN A 130 11.38 21.95 12.51
C GLN A 130 10.22 22.74 13.13
N GLN A 131 10.19 24.03 12.87
CA GLN A 131 9.10 24.93 13.28
C GLN A 131 7.78 24.51 12.63
N ASP A 132 7.73 24.32 11.30
CA ASP A 132 6.49 24.04 10.55
C ASP A 132 5.79 22.74 10.97
N THR A 133 6.53 21.79 11.55
CA THR A 133 6.04 20.46 11.94
C THR A 133 6.20 20.16 13.42
N PHE A 134 6.28 21.18 14.27
CA PHE A 134 6.60 21.04 15.69
C PHE A 134 5.54 20.27 16.48
N TYR A 135 4.26 20.50 16.18
CA TYR A 135 3.13 19.81 16.80
C TYR A 135 2.43 18.88 15.81
N CYS A 136 1.89 17.78 16.34
CA CYS A 136 1.03 16.83 15.63
C CYS A 136 -0.34 16.73 16.30
N LEU A 137 -1.38 16.78 15.49
CA LEU A 137 -2.77 16.51 15.85
C LEU A 137 -3.20 15.21 15.17
N PRO A 138 -3.20 14.06 15.85
CA PRO A 138 -3.84 12.84 15.39
C PRO A 138 -5.32 12.85 15.75
N MET A 139 -6.17 12.52 14.80
CA MET A 139 -7.61 12.32 14.99
C MET A 139 -8.03 11.02 14.36
N ASP A 140 -8.95 10.30 14.98
CA ASP A 140 -9.47 9.01 14.52
C ASP A 140 -11.00 9.06 14.50
N ILE A 141 -11.61 8.75 13.36
CA ILE A 141 -13.06 8.80 13.19
C ILE A 141 -13.68 7.57 13.85
N HIS A 142 -14.65 7.79 14.72
CA HIS A 142 -15.32 6.75 15.47
C HIS A 142 -16.14 5.83 14.55
N HIS A 143 -15.89 4.51 14.60
CA HIS A 143 -16.61 3.48 13.84
C HIS A 143 -16.85 3.83 12.36
N TYR A 144 -15.85 4.40 11.69
CA TYR A 144 -15.93 5.04 10.39
C TYR A 144 -16.82 4.30 9.39
N PHE A 145 -16.49 3.06 9.03
CA PHE A 145 -17.22 2.29 8.01
C PHE A 145 -18.66 1.98 8.40
N GLN A 146 -18.94 1.82 9.68
CA GLN A 146 -20.27 1.55 10.22
C GLN A 146 -21.15 2.79 10.30
N CYS A 147 -20.53 3.98 10.35
CA CYS A 147 -21.22 5.27 10.46
C CYS A 147 -21.38 6.00 9.12
N ILE A 148 -20.92 5.44 8.00
CA ILE A 148 -21.09 6.06 6.68
C ILE A 148 -22.56 6.07 6.30
N ASP A 149 -23.12 7.28 6.14
CA ASP A 149 -24.46 7.50 5.63
C ASP A 149 -24.55 7.18 4.15
N HIS A 150 -25.46 6.27 3.74
CA HIS A 150 -25.62 5.84 2.37
C HIS A 150 -26.02 6.97 1.42
N ASN A 151 -26.91 7.88 1.85
CA ASN A 151 -27.39 8.96 0.99
C ASN A 151 -26.26 9.98 0.71
N LEU A 152 -25.49 10.30 1.74
CA LEU A 152 -24.32 11.15 1.58
C LEU A 152 -23.25 10.46 0.71
N LEU A 153 -22.95 9.18 0.94
CA LEU A 153 -22.02 8.41 0.12
C LEU A 153 -22.46 8.37 -1.34
N LYS A 154 -23.74 8.07 -1.59
CA LYS A 154 -24.34 8.07 -2.94
C LYS A 154 -24.18 9.44 -3.60
N SER A 155 -24.37 10.53 -2.88
CA SER A 155 -24.16 11.88 -3.40
C SER A 155 -22.68 12.10 -3.83
N GLU A 156 -21.72 11.61 -3.05
CA GLU A 156 -20.29 11.82 -3.34
C GLU A 156 -19.81 11.06 -4.59
N TYR A 157 -20.15 9.77 -4.75
CA TYR A 157 -19.71 9.08 -5.97
C TYR A 157 -20.50 9.49 -7.23
N ARG A 158 -21.77 9.94 -7.10
CA ARG A 158 -22.54 10.53 -8.23
C ARG A 158 -21.95 11.85 -8.72
N ARG A 159 -21.20 12.57 -7.90
CA ARG A 159 -20.43 13.75 -8.33
C ARG A 159 -19.30 13.38 -9.29
N LYS A 160 -18.81 12.13 -9.23
CA LYS A 160 -17.69 11.65 -10.04
C LYS A 160 -18.17 10.79 -11.22
N ILE A 161 -19.12 9.91 -10.98
CA ILE A 161 -19.63 8.92 -11.93
C ILE A 161 -21.00 9.37 -12.47
N LYS A 162 -21.21 9.22 -13.79
CA LYS A 162 -22.51 9.44 -14.44
C LYS A 162 -23.02 8.22 -15.22
N ASP A 163 -22.25 7.12 -15.26
CA ASP A 163 -22.65 5.88 -15.91
C ASP A 163 -23.77 5.20 -15.10
N ARG A 164 -24.96 5.07 -15.70
CA ARG A 164 -26.16 4.63 -14.99
C ARG A 164 -26.08 3.18 -14.53
N LYS A 165 -25.58 2.27 -15.36
CA LYS A 165 -25.44 0.84 -15.01
C LYS A 165 -24.46 0.66 -13.86
N LEU A 166 -23.29 1.31 -13.96
CA LEU A 166 -22.30 1.25 -12.90
C LEU A 166 -22.83 1.85 -11.59
N LEU A 167 -23.58 2.95 -11.65
CA LEU A 167 -24.21 3.55 -10.46
C LEU A 167 -25.24 2.61 -9.83
N SER A 168 -26.09 1.97 -10.64
CA SER A 168 -27.06 0.97 -10.15
C SER A 168 -26.37 -0.19 -9.44
N PHE A 169 -25.26 -0.68 -10.01
CA PHE A 169 -24.46 -1.75 -9.41
C PHE A 169 -23.80 -1.31 -8.08
N ILE A 170 -23.24 -0.09 -8.02
CA ILE A 170 -22.64 0.44 -6.79
C ILE A 170 -23.72 0.65 -5.71
N ASP A 171 -24.89 1.17 -6.10
CA ASP A 171 -26.02 1.37 -5.20
C ASP A 171 -26.46 0.05 -4.56
N GLU A 172 -26.59 -1.01 -5.35
CA GLU A 172 -26.95 -2.35 -4.87
C GLU A 172 -25.97 -2.82 -3.79
N ILE A 173 -24.66 -2.72 -4.04
CA ILE A 173 -23.65 -3.15 -3.06
C ILE A 173 -23.68 -2.29 -1.80
N VAL A 174 -23.86 -0.98 -1.93
CA VAL A 174 -23.96 -0.08 -0.77
C VAL A 174 -25.20 -0.42 0.06
N ASP A 175 -26.33 -0.65 -0.58
CA ASP A 175 -27.61 -0.93 0.09
C ASP A 175 -27.68 -2.36 0.66
N SER A 176 -26.84 -3.29 0.17
CA SER A 176 -26.80 -4.67 0.65
C SER A 176 -26.29 -4.83 2.09
N PHE A 177 -25.68 -3.80 2.66
CA PHE A 177 -25.13 -3.82 4.02
C PHE A 177 -25.55 -2.58 4.81
N ASN A 178 -26.19 -2.78 5.96
CA ASN A 178 -26.66 -1.70 6.85
C ASN A 178 -26.43 -2.11 8.34
N PRO A 179 -25.96 -1.19 9.21
CA PRO A 179 -25.60 0.22 8.93
C PRO A 179 -24.21 0.36 8.30
N GLY A 180 -24.01 1.45 7.56
CA GLY A 180 -22.74 1.80 6.92
C GLY A 180 -22.37 0.89 5.76
N ILE A 181 -21.06 0.73 5.51
CA ILE A 181 -20.54 -0.11 4.43
C ILE A 181 -19.67 -1.24 4.95
N VAL A 182 -19.68 -2.37 4.24
CA VAL A 182 -19.00 -3.59 4.67
C VAL A 182 -17.48 -3.47 4.68
N LEU A 183 -16.85 -3.93 5.75
CA LEU A 183 -15.40 -4.01 5.85
C LEU A 183 -14.84 -5.24 5.11
N GLY A 184 -13.73 -5.05 4.38
CA GLY A 184 -12.95 -6.14 3.79
C GLY A 184 -13.14 -6.35 2.30
N VAL A 185 -13.98 -5.55 1.64
CA VAL A 185 -14.18 -5.57 0.18
C VAL A 185 -13.52 -4.36 -0.49
N LYS A 186 -13.12 -4.55 -1.75
CA LYS A 186 -12.38 -3.53 -2.52
C LYS A 186 -13.21 -2.26 -2.73
N LEU A 187 -14.48 -2.41 -3.10
CA LEU A 187 -15.38 -1.28 -3.34
C LEU A 187 -15.53 -0.41 -2.11
N ALA A 188 -15.77 -1.00 -0.94
CA ALA A 188 -15.92 -0.25 0.31
C ALA A 188 -14.66 0.55 0.68
N GLN A 189 -13.48 -0.01 0.41
CA GLN A 189 -12.22 0.73 0.63
C GLN A 189 -12.11 1.96 -0.28
N LEU A 190 -12.48 1.84 -1.56
CA LEU A 190 -12.46 2.95 -2.50
C LEU A 190 -13.50 4.01 -2.14
N LEU A 191 -14.73 3.57 -1.87
CA LEU A 191 -15.83 4.46 -1.49
C LEU A 191 -15.57 5.18 -0.16
N GLY A 192 -15.00 4.48 0.83
CA GLY A 192 -14.59 5.11 2.08
C GLY A 192 -13.51 6.17 1.89
N GLN A 193 -12.57 5.97 0.98
CA GLN A 193 -11.60 7.03 0.65
C GLN A 193 -12.26 8.21 -0.05
N LEU A 194 -13.15 7.93 -1.00
CA LEU A 194 -13.86 8.96 -1.76
C LEU A 194 -14.79 9.79 -0.88
N PHE A 195 -15.46 9.18 0.08
CA PHE A 195 -16.43 9.81 0.98
C PHE A 195 -15.85 11.02 1.72
N LEU A 196 -14.61 10.91 2.18
CA LEU A 196 -13.92 12.01 2.86
C LEU A 196 -13.11 12.92 1.94
N SER A 197 -13.07 12.65 0.63
CA SER A 197 -12.23 13.43 -0.29
C SER A 197 -12.58 14.93 -0.27
N ARG A 198 -13.86 15.28 -0.19
CA ARG A 198 -14.30 16.68 -0.09
C ARG A 198 -13.91 17.31 1.26
N PHE A 199 -13.99 16.54 2.33
CA PHE A 199 -13.52 16.97 3.65
C PHE A 199 -12.00 17.25 3.63
N ASP A 200 -11.20 16.38 2.98
CA ASP A 200 -9.75 16.60 2.87
C ASP A 200 -9.43 17.96 2.22
N TYR A 201 -10.10 18.28 1.11
CA TYR A 201 -9.90 19.57 0.42
C TYR A 201 -10.42 20.78 1.22
N LEU A 202 -11.49 20.62 2.00
CA LEU A 202 -11.93 21.65 2.94
C LEU A 202 -10.91 21.88 4.05
N ALA A 203 -10.43 20.81 4.67
CA ALA A 203 -9.42 20.87 5.73
C ALA A 203 -8.13 21.56 5.24
N LEU A 204 -7.66 21.19 4.05
CA LEU A 204 -6.47 21.82 3.42
C LEU A 204 -6.59 23.34 3.31
N ARG A 205 -7.79 23.86 3.09
CA ARG A 205 -8.10 25.30 3.00
C ARG A 205 -8.58 25.89 4.33
N CYS A 206 -8.25 25.27 5.45
CA CYS A 206 -8.72 25.69 6.77
C CYS A 206 -10.23 25.89 6.83
N PHE A 207 -10.99 24.98 6.18
CA PHE A 207 -12.46 24.96 6.14
C PHE A 207 -13.08 26.23 5.52
N ASP A 208 -12.36 26.88 4.62
CA ASP A 208 -12.78 28.11 3.91
C ASP A 208 -13.23 29.22 4.83
N ILE A 209 -12.74 29.29 6.08
CA ILE A 209 -13.15 30.32 7.04
C ILE A 209 -12.78 31.72 6.56
N ILE A 210 -11.73 31.87 5.74
CA ILE A 210 -11.28 33.14 5.19
C ILE A 210 -12.24 33.73 4.14
N ASP A 211 -13.05 32.88 3.53
CA ASP A 211 -14.02 33.29 2.49
C ASP A 211 -15.32 33.85 3.09
N ASP A 212 -15.51 33.71 4.41
CA ASP A 212 -16.66 34.20 5.14
C ASP A 212 -16.18 35.19 6.24
N PRO A 213 -16.35 36.53 6.06
CA PRO A 213 -15.82 37.52 6.98
C PRO A 213 -16.29 37.36 8.43
N GLU A 214 -17.56 36.99 8.66
CA GLU A 214 -18.09 36.81 10.03
C GLU A 214 -17.43 35.61 10.72
N LYS A 215 -17.33 34.48 10.02
CA LYS A 215 -16.64 33.30 10.55
C LYS A 215 -15.15 33.57 10.75
N PHE A 216 -14.51 34.27 9.79
CA PHE A 216 -13.10 34.60 9.91
C PHE A 216 -12.85 35.46 11.17
N HIS A 217 -13.61 36.54 11.39
CA HIS A 217 -13.46 37.38 12.57
C HIS A 217 -13.74 36.61 13.88
N TYR A 218 -14.74 35.72 13.88
CA TYR A 218 -15.02 34.88 15.05
C TYR A 218 -13.83 33.99 15.42
N TRP A 219 -13.30 33.27 14.46
CA TRP A 219 -12.18 32.34 14.71
C TRP A 219 -10.85 33.05 14.96
N GLN A 220 -10.64 34.21 14.35
CA GLN A 220 -9.50 35.11 14.62
C GLN A 220 -9.53 35.60 16.06
N ALA A 221 -10.66 36.13 16.53
CA ALA A 221 -10.84 36.60 17.91
C ALA A 221 -10.64 35.45 18.91
N ARG A 222 -11.15 34.25 18.58
CA ARG A 222 -10.97 33.06 19.39
C ARG A 222 -9.50 32.64 19.46
N TYR A 223 -8.78 32.66 18.34
CA TYR A 223 -7.34 32.38 18.30
C TYR A 223 -6.55 33.32 19.19
N VAL A 224 -6.80 34.64 19.08
CA VAL A 224 -6.14 35.64 19.90
C VAL A 224 -6.43 35.41 21.39
N SER A 225 -7.69 35.18 21.75
CA SER A 225 -8.09 34.89 23.14
C SER A 225 -7.39 33.68 23.70
N ASP A 226 -7.39 32.56 22.97
CA ASP A 226 -6.76 31.31 23.40
C ASP A 226 -5.23 31.43 23.48
N MET A 227 -4.60 32.22 22.61
CA MET A 227 -3.17 32.55 22.69
C MET A 227 -2.83 33.33 23.94
N LEU A 228 -3.63 34.34 24.29
CA LEU A 228 -3.43 35.16 25.50
C LEU A 228 -3.59 34.33 26.78
N VAL A 229 -4.56 33.40 26.82
CA VAL A 229 -4.77 32.49 27.97
C VAL A 229 -3.62 31.52 28.15
N THR A 230 -2.94 31.09 27.08
CA THR A 230 -1.80 30.19 27.16
C THR A 230 -0.51 30.84 27.63
N CYS A 231 -0.42 32.16 27.61
CA CYS A 231 0.72 32.94 28.10
C CYS A 231 0.73 32.96 29.63
N ARG A 232 1.63 32.20 30.25
CA ARG A 232 1.74 32.11 31.72
C ARG A 232 2.50 33.27 32.38
N THR A 233 3.25 34.06 31.62
CA THR A 233 4.01 35.20 32.12
C THR A 233 3.89 36.38 31.18
N GLN A 234 3.97 37.61 31.76
CA GLN A 234 3.94 38.85 31.01
C GLN A 234 5.10 38.96 29.99
N GLN A 235 6.27 38.36 30.29
CA GLN A 235 7.39 38.29 29.37
C GLN A 235 7.13 37.29 28.20
N GLN A 236 6.46 36.16 28.45
CA GLN A 236 6.03 35.26 27.38
C GLN A 236 4.97 35.92 26.51
N ALA A 237 4.05 36.67 27.10
CA ALA A 237 3.06 37.45 26.36
C ALA A 237 3.74 38.50 25.46
N GLN A 238 4.77 39.19 25.95
CA GLN A 238 5.53 40.19 25.17
C GLN A 238 6.42 39.55 24.07
N LEU A 239 6.99 38.39 24.32
CA LEU A 239 7.82 37.68 23.34
C LEU A 239 6.99 36.94 22.25
N LEU A 240 5.80 36.45 22.61
CA LEU A 240 4.88 35.79 21.68
C LEU A 240 3.93 36.78 20.97
N CYS A 241 3.71 37.90 21.57
CA CYS A 241 2.74 38.91 21.15
C CYS A 241 3.44 40.23 20.81
N GLY A 242 3.83 40.38 19.57
CA GLY A 242 4.02 41.75 19.03
C GLY A 242 2.72 42.58 19.08
N GLY A 243 1.81 42.25 20.01
CA GLY A 243 0.48 42.79 20.18
C GLY A 243 -0.63 41.98 19.48
N VAL A 244 -1.87 42.35 19.75
CA VAL A 244 -3.06 41.74 19.12
C VAL A 244 -2.98 41.79 17.58
N SER A 245 -2.40 42.86 17.02
CA SER A 245 -2.21 43.01 15.58
C SER A 245 -1.35 41.86 14.98
N PHE A 246 -0.23 41.53 15.63
CA PHE A 246 0.62 40.43 15.20
C PHE A 246 -0.08 39.07 15.22
N LEU A 247 -0.90 38.78 16.25
CA LEU A 247 -1.67 37.55 16.33
C LEU A 247 -2.75 37.49 15.26
N ASN A 248 -3.39 38.62 14.95
CA ASN A 248 -4.36 38.70 13.86
C ASN A 248 -3.71 38.41 12.51
N GLU A 249 -2.57 39.03 12.20
CA GLU A 249 -1.82 38.78 10.96
C GLU A 249 -1.31 37.34 10.87
N ARG A 250 -0.86 36.78 11.99
CA ARG A 250 -0.39 35.37 12.05
C ARG A 250 -1.53 34.41 11.77
N PHE A 251 -2.70 34.59 12.36
CA PHE A 251 -3.88 33.75 12.09
C PHE A 251 -4.29 33.83 10.62
N GLU A 252 -4.37 35.06 10.07
CA GLU A 252 -4.69 35.27 8.67
C GLU A 252 -3.68 34.57 7.74
N LYS A 253 -2.39 34.72 8.03
CA LYS A 253 -1.33 34.05 7.31
C LYS A 253 -1.49 32.52 7.30
N PHE A 254 -1.83 31.92 8.46
CA PHE A 254 -2.08 30.49 8.55
C PHE A 254 -3.28 30.06 7.71
N CYS A 255 -4.37 30.79 7.75
CA CYS A 255 -5.57 30.49 6.95
C CYS A 255 -5.29 30.62 5.45
N ARG A 256 -4.54 31.63 5.01
CA ARG A 256 -4.15 31.82 3.60
C ARG A 256 -3.21 30.73 3.10
N HIS A 257 -2.28 30.27 3.93
CA HIS A 257 -1.34 29.21 3.57
C HIS A 257 -2.00 27.84 3.57
N GLY A 258 -3.07 27.63 4.30
CA GLY A 258 -3.73 26.35 4.47
C GLY A 258 -2.90 25.33 5.28
N LEU A 259 -3.43 24.13 5.43
CA LEU A 259 -2.77 23.02 6.13
C LEU A 259 -1.79 22.30 5.20
N ARG A 260 -0.53 22.74 5.16
CA ARG A 260 0.51 22.15 4.29
C ARG A 260 0.81 20.69 4.63
N HIS A 261 0.77 20.34 5.92
CA HIS A 261 1.09 19.01 6.45
C HIS A 261 -0.17 18.30 6.94
N TYR A 262 -1.09 18.05 6.00
CA TYR A 262 -2.31 17.28 6.22
C TYR A 262 -2.18 15.89 5.58
N TYR A 263 -2.51 14.84 6.34
CA TYR A 263 -2.43 13.45 5.91
C TYR A 263 -3.64 12.68 6.41
N ARG A 264 -4.18 11.80 5.60
CA ARG A 264 -5.23 10.88 6.03
C ARG A 264 -4.96 9.45 5.57
N PHE A 265 -5.12 8.51 6.48
CA PHE A 265 -5.05 7.07 6.17
C PHE A 265 -6.34 6.40 6.61
N MET A 266 -7.29 6.22 5.67
CA MET A 266 -8.67 5.82 5.94
C MET A 266 -9.37 6.81 6.89
N ASP A 267 -9.64 6.37 8.10
CA ASP A 267 -10.27 7.06 9.22
C ASP A 267 -9.30 7.87 10.11
N ASN A 268 -8.00 7.66 9.94
CA ASN A 268 -6.97 8.35 10.71
C ASN A 268 -6.48 9.60 10.00
N ILE A 269 -6.63 10.75 10.66
CA ILE A 269 -6.20 12.08 10.19
C ILE A 269 -5.01 12.53 11.01
N TYR A 270 -4.00 13.10 10.36
CA TYR A 270 -2.82 13.68 11.00
C TYR A 270 -2.57 15.06 10.42
N ILE A 271 -2.44 16.06 11.29
CA ILE A 271 -2.11 17.42 10.90
C ILE A 271 -0.86 17.84 11.67
N LEU A 272 0.17 18.32 10.96
CA LEU A 272 1.37 18.87 11.59
C LEU A 272 1.37 20.39 11.39
N HIS A 273 1.76 21.12 12.43
CA HIS A 273 1.81 22.59 12.40
C HIS A 273 2.73 23.14 13.48
N GLU A 274 3.21 24.36 13.30
CA GLU A 274 4.03 25.08 14.27
C GLU A 274 3.26 25.59 15.49
N ASP A 275 1.96 25.80 15.36
CA ASP A 275 1.13 26.46 16.35
C ASP A 275 0.09 25.52 16.94
N LYS A 276 0.17 25.30 18.26
CA LYS A 276 -0.72 24.39 18.99
C LYS A 276 -2.16 24.93 19.12
N VAL A 277 -2.30 26.25 19.28
CA VAL A 277 -3.62 26.88 19.40
C VAL A 277 -4.36 26.84 18.08
N PHE A 278 -3.66 27.15 16.99
CA PHE A 278 -4.21 27.00 15.64
C PHE A 278 -4.66 25.58 15.35
N LEU A 279 -3.84 24.56 15.68
CA LEU A 279 -4.23 23.15 15.54
C LEU A 279 -5.48 22.78 16.35
N ARG A 280 -5.65 23.36 17.55
CA ARG A 280 -6.86 23.13 18.35
C ARG A 280 -8.10 23.66 17.64
N LEU A 281 -8.03 24.90 17.10
CA LEU A 281 -9.14 25.47 16.33
C LEU A 281 -9.45 24.64 15.06
N MET A 282 -8.43 24.16 14.38
CA MET A 282 -8.62 23.27 13.23
C MET A 282 -9.26 21.94 13.63
N ALA A 283 -8.95 21.39 14.81
CA ALA A 283 -9.61 20.21 15.34
C ALA A 283 -11.09 20.48 15.66
N GLU A 284 -11.42 21.61 16.28
CA GLU A 284 -12.81 22.01 16.56
C GLU A 284 -13.62 22.16 15.27
N LEU A 285 -13.04 22.82 14.25
CA LEU A 285 -13.63 22.93 12.91
C LEU A 285 -13.82 21.56 12.25
N ALA A 286 -12.83 20.69 12.33
CA ALA A 286 -12.92 19.34 11.78
C ALA A 286 -14.06 18.53 12.44
N VAL A 287 -14.17 18.57 13.78
CA VAL A 287 -15.26 17.91 14.52
C VAL A 287 -16.62 18.46 14.09
N MET A 288 -16.75 19.79 14.00
CA MET A 288 -18.00 20.46 13.62
C MET A 288 -18.42 20.07 12.20
N HIS A 289 -17.52 20.14 11.24
CA HIS A 289 -17.81 19.79 9.85
C HIS A 289 -18.13 18.30 9.67
N LEU A 290 -17.35 17.41 10.29
CA LEU A 290 -17.61 15.96 10.23
C LEU A 290 -18.98 15.62 10.81
N ALA A 291 -19.37 16.24 11.93
CA ALA A 291 -20.67 15.99 12.54
C ALA A 291 -21.82 16.53 11.68
N ARG A 292 -21.70 17.77 11.18
CA ARG A 292 -22.76 18.45 10.43
C ARG A 292 -22.94 17.93 9.01
N ASP A 293 -21.82 17.75 8.27
CA ASP A 293 -21.85 17.56 6.82
C ASP A 293 -21.64 16.09 6.41
N TRP A 294 -21.06 15.26 7.29
CA TRP A 294 -20.77 13.85 7.05
C TRP A 294 -21.44 12.89 8.03
N HIS A 295 -22.14 13.40 9.07
CA HIS A 295 -22.76 12.62 10.13
C HIS A 295 -21.77 11.71 10.87
N LEU A 296 -20.50 12.12 10.95
CA LEU A 296 -19.42 11.38 11.57
C LEU A 296 -18.96 12.05 12.88
N SER A 297 -18.43 11.22 13.78
CA SER A 297 -17.84 11.71 15.04
C SER A 297 -16.37 11.29 15.16
N ILE A 298 -15.59 12.09 15.89
CA ILE A 298 -14.19 11.78 16.20
C ILE A 298 -14.10 11.17 17.58
N ASN A 299 -13.23 10.17 17.74
CA ASN A 299 -12.91 9.57 19.04
C ASN A 299 -12.40 10.64 20.01
N LYS A 300 -12.92 10.67 21.24
CA LYS A 300 -12.61 11.70 22.25
C LYS A 300 -11.16 11.70 22.74
N SER A 301 -10.37 10.69 22.36
CA SER A 301 -8.97 10.52 22.78
C SER A 301 -7.94 11.29 21.96
N TRP A 302 -8.36 12.20 21.06
CA TRP A 302 -7.42 13.02 20.31
C TRP A 302 -6.73 14.05 21.21
N GLY A 303 -5.50 14.37 20.88
CA GLY A 303 -4.73 15.37 21.60
C GLY A 303 -3.53 15.85 20.78
N ILE A 304 -3.10 17.08 21.00
CA ILE A 304 -1.96 17.67 20.32
C ILE A 304 -0.70 17.38 21.12
N HIS A 305 0.30 16.77 20.48
CA HIS A 305 1.61 16.48 21.08
C HIS A 305 2.74 16.97 20.18
N ARG A 306 3.97 17.00 20.70
CA ARG A 306 5.13 17.39 19.90
C ARG A 306 5.53 16.23 18.99
N THR A 307 5.92 16.53 17.76
CA THR A 307 6.38 15.51 16.80
C THR A 307 7.65 14.78 17.25
N CYS A 308 8.50 15.47 18.04
CA CYS A 308 9.70 14.87 18.64
C CYS A 308 9.39 13.74 19.63
N ASP A 309 8.18 13.71 20.21
CA ASP A 309 7.73 12.62 21.09
C ASP A 309 7.31 11.38 20.29
N GLY A 310 7.27 11.50 18.94
CA GLY A 310 6.93 10.44 17.99
C GLY A 310 5.46 10.41 17.59
N ILE A 311 5.19 10.10 16.33
CA ILE A 311 3.84 9.96 15.77
C ILE A 311 3.46 8.49 15.72
N ASP A 312 2.41 8.10 16.45
CA ASP A 312 1.92 6.73 16.48
C ASP A 312 1.05 6.41 15.26
N PHE A 313 1.52 5.48 14.41
CA PHE A 313 0.81 5.05 13.21
C PHE A 313 0.96 3.55 12.96
N CYS A 314 -0.15 2.83 12.83
CA CYS A 314 -0.20 1.41 12.41
C CYS A 314 0.82 0.49 13.11
N GLY A 315 1.03 0.64 14.42
CA GLY A 315 1.93 -0.20 15.22
C GLY A 315 3.40 0.24 15.22
N GLN A 316 3.70 1.37 14.60
CA GLN A 316 5.00 2.04 14.63
C GLN A 316 4.87 3.43 15.26
N VAL A 317 5.97 3.92 15.82
CA VAL A 317 6.13 5.29 16.28
C VAL A 317 7.15 5.96 15.37
N ILE A 318 6.74 7.00 14.66
CA ILE A 318 7.51 7.70 13.62
C ILE A 318 8.23 8.89 14.25
N TYR A 319 9.53 8.98 14.03
CA TYR A 319 10.39 10.13 14.36
C TYR A 319 10.99 10.70 13.06
N ALA A 320 11.62 11.86 13.12
CA ALA A 320 12.22 12.50 11.96
C ALA A 320 13.27 11.62 11.26
N ASP A 321 14.14 10.96 12.00
CA ASP A 321 15.29 10.18 11.50
C ASP A 321 15.04 8.66 11.51
N HIS A 322 14.14 8.14 12.38
CA HIS A 322 13.91 6.72 12.53
C HIS A 322 12.43 6.39 12.81
N ALA A 323 12.10 5.11 12.92
CA ALA A 323 10.87 4.63 13.53
C ALA A 323 11.12 3.47 14.48
N LEU A 324 10.27 3.37 15.48
CA LEU A 324 10.26 2.26 16.43
C LEU A 324 8.97 1.47 16.32
N LEU A 325 9.03 0.18 16.57
CA LEU A 325 7.80 -0.59 16.81
C LEU A 325 7.16 -0.15 18.13
N ARG A 326 5.84 -0.03 18.15
CA ARG A 326 5.07 0.24 19.36
C ARG A 326 5.41 -0.81 20.44
N LYS A 327 5.54 -0.40 21.71
CA LYS A 327 5.96 -1.27 22.83
C LYS A 327 5.11 -2.54 22.92
N ARG A 328 3.78 -2.42 22.85
CA ARG A 328 2.85 -3.57 22.87
C ARG A 328 3.13 -4.52 21.69
N PHE A 329 3.34 -3.98 20.50
CA PHE A 329 3.61 -4.80 19.31
C PHE A 329 4.92 -5.59 19.42
N LYS A 330 6.00 -4.96 19.95
CA LYS A 330 7.27 -5.67 20.24
C LYS A 330 7.05 -6.83 21.20
N HIS A 331 6.33 -6.58 22.27
CA HIS A 331 6.02 -7.60 23.27
C HIS A 331 5.23 -8.77 22.69
N ASP A 332 4.19 -8.48 21.91
CA ASP A 332 3.34 -9.50 21.30
C ASP A 332 4.10 -10.32 20.24
N LEU A 333 5.02 -9.70 19.48
CA LEU A 333 5.89 -10.42 18.55
C LEU A 333 6.84 -11.37 19.29
N CYS A 334 7.50 -10.89 20.35
CA CYS A 334 8.38 -11.74 21.16
C CYS A 334 7.62 -12.92 21.76
N LYS A 335 6.42 -12.68 22.31
CA LYS A 335 5.56 -13.69 22.91
C LYS A 335 5.12 -14.74 21.87
N GLN A 336 4.74 -14.29 20.68
CA GLN A 336 4.38 -15.19 19.58
C GLN A 336 5.53 -16.10 19.17
N VAL A 337 6.73 -15.54 18.96
CA VAL A 337 7.91 -16.32 18.55
C VAL A 337 8.30 -17.32 19.65
N ALA A 338 8.31 -16.90 20.91
CA ALA A 338 8.61 -17.77 22.04
C ALA A 338 7.61 -18.93 22.14
N ASN A 339 6.31 -18.64 22.00
CA ASN A 339 5.26 -19.65 22.04
C ASN A 339 5.39 -20.68 20.90
N LEU A 340 5.65 -20.22 19.68
CA LEU A 340 5.86 -21.12 18.53
C LEU A 340 7.07 -22.03 18.74
N ARG A 341 8.18 -21.51 19.32
CA ARG A 341 9.34 -22.34 19.68
C ARG A 341 9.01 -23.40 20.72
N LYS A 342 8.26 -23.01 21.76
CA LYS A 342 7.81 -23.93 22.81
C LYS A 342 6.99 -25.10 22.25
N HIS A 343 6.22 -24.86 21.17
CA HIS A 343 5.43 -25.90 20.49
C HIS A 343 6.22 -26.66 19.40
N GLY A 344 7.53 -26.54 19.34
CA GLY A 344 8.39 -27.31 18.45
C GLY A 344 8.35 -26.92 16.97
N PHE A 345 7.81 -25.73 16.63
CA PHE A 345 7.82 -25.28 15.23
C PHE A 345 9.25 -24.99 14.76
N THR A 346 9.55 -25.41 13.54
CA THR A 346 10.84 -25.09 12.89
C THR A 346 11.00 -23.60 12.64
N GLN A 347 12.24 -23.14 12.50
CA GLN A 347 12.55 -21.73 12.22
C GLN A 347 11.75 -21.18 11.02
N ARG A 348 11.67 -21.95 9.91
CA ARG A 348 10.91 -21.57 8.72
C ARG A 348 9.40 -21.45 8.99
N GLN A 349 8.84 -22.38 9.76
CA GLN A 349 7.43 -22.32 10.14
C GLN A 349 7.13 -21.11 11.03
N ILE A 350 8.05 -20.77 11.95
CA ILE A 350 7.92 -19.57 12.79
C ILE A 350 7.95 -18.30 11.93
N GLU A 351 8.90 -18.21 11.00
CA GLU A 351 8.99 -17.10 10.04
C GLU A 351 7.70 -16.91 9.25
N LEU A 352 7.11 -18.00 8.75
CA LEU A 352 5.84 -17.97 8.01
C LEU A 352 4.65 -17.53 8.91
N LYS A 353 4.54 -18.13 10.10
CA LYS A 353 3.43 -17.81 11.03
C LYS A 353 3.54 -16.39 11.63
N ALA A 354 4.74 -15.84 11.76
CA ALA A 354 5.01 -14.51 12.25
C ALA A 354 5.27 -13.47 11.14
N ALA A 355 5.19 -13.86 9.87
CA ALA A 355 5.61 -13.06 8.70
C ALA A 355 4.97 -11.66 8.67
N SER A 356 3.68 -11.54 8.94
CA SER A 356 2.96 -10.27 8.97
C SER A 356 3.54 -9.31 10.02
N ARG A 357 3.82 -9.79 11.23
CA ARG A 357 4.40 -8.99 12.31
C ARG A 357 5.88 -8.67 12.06
N LEU A 358 6.64 -9.66 11.60
CA LEU A 358 8.03 -9.45 11.20
C LEU A 358 8.12 -8.43 10.06
N GLY A 359 7.21 -8.51 9.06
CA GLY A 359 7.13 -7.57 7.96
C GLY A 359 6.98 -6.11 8.39
N LEU A 360 6.21 -5.85 9.44
CA LEU A 360 6.06 -4.50 9.98
C LEU A 360 7.39 -3.97 10.58
N GLY A 361 8.14 -4.81 11.27
CA GLY A 361 9.41 -4.43 11.89
C GLY A 361 10.54 -4.09 10.93
N ILE A 362 10.44 -4.50 9.66
CA ILE A 362 11.47 -4.21 8.66
C ILE A 362 11.62 -2.70 8.39
N HIS A 363 10.53 -1.97 8.53
CA HIS A 363 10.49 -0.53 8.31
C HIS A 363 10.78 0.30 9.57
N ALA A 364 11.03 -0.39 10.68
CA ALA A 364 11.39 0.21 11.96
C ALA A 364 12.84 -0.14 12.34
N ASN A 365 13.40 0.57 13.31
CA ASN A 365 14.71 0.26 13.86
C ASN A 365 14.63 -1.00 14.77
N SER A 366 14.48 -2.17 14.12
CA SER A 366 14.20 -3.46 14.78
C SER A 366 15.38 -4.45 14.73
N LYS A 367 16.58 -4.01 14.33
CA LYS A 367 17.76 -4.88 14.19
C LYS A 367 18.06 -5.65 15.49
N ASN A 368 18.11 -4.95 16.61
CA ASN A 368 18.39 -5.57 17.90
C ASN A 368 17.26 -6.48 18.38
N LEU A 369 16.00 -6.13 18.07
CA LEU A 369 14.86 -7.00 18.35
C LEU A 369 14.96 -8.30 17.57
N TYR A 370 15.25 -8.24 16.27
CA TYR A 370 15.39 -9.44 15.44
C TYR A 370 16.56 -10.33 15.89
N LYS A 371 17.68 -9.72 16.32
CA LYS A 371 18.78 -10.47 16.93
C LYS A 371 18.31 -11.19 18.18
N LYS A 372 17.62 -10.50 19.09
CA LYS A 372 17.11 -11.06 20.34
C LYS A 372 16.15 -12.24 20.13
N ILE A 373 15.29 -12.17 19.12
CA ILE A 373 14.31 -13.23 18.80
C ILE A 373 14.81 -14.23 17.75
N GLY A 374 16.09 -14.17 17.33
CA GLY A 374 16.68 -15.10 16.36
C GLY A 374 16.07 -15.02 14.95
N MET A 375 15.65 -13.82 14.52
CA MET A 375 15.02 -13.56 13.22
C MET A 375 15.87 -12.65 12.31
N GLU A 376 17.18 -12.62 12.51
CA GLU A 376 18.11 -11.75 11.77
C GLU A 376 18.06 -11.98 10.26
N ARG A 377 17.94 -13.24 9.85
CA ARG A 377 17.88 -13.66 8.44
C ARG A 377 16.67 -13.08 7.72
N PHE A 378 15.51 -13.01 8.40
CA PHE A 378 14.29 -12.43 7.84
C PHE A 378 14.47 -10.96 7.45
N GLY A 379 15.12 -10.16 8.28
CA GLY A 379 15.42 -8.76 7.98
C GLY A 379 16.37 -8.57 6.79
N LYS A 380 17.32 -9.49 6.58
CA LYS A 380 18.24 -9.48 5.44
C LYS A 380 17.54 -9.84 4.14
N LEU A 381 16.70 -10.87 4.12
CA LEU A 381 15.93 -11.31 2.95
C LEU A 381 15.01 -10.22 2.41
N VAL A 382 14.38 -9.45 3.29
CA VAL A 382 13.46 -8.39 2.85
C VAL A 382 14.20 -7.13 2.41
N LYS A 383 15.38 -6.82 2.98
CA LYS A 383 16.23 -5.74 2.45
C LYS A 383 16.70 -6.05 1.02
N ALA A 384 17.07 -7.29 0.75
CA ALA A 384 17.45 -7.74 -0.59
C ALA A 384 16.29 -7.60 -1.61
N ARG A 385 15.03 -7.85 -1.18
CA ARG A 385 13.84 -7.63 -2.04
C ARG A 385 13.55 -6.15 -2.32
N LYS A 386 13.94 -5.22 -1.44
CA LYS A 386 13.70 -3.78 -1.61
C LYS A 386 14.64 -3.07 -2.56
N SER A 387 15.83 -3.62 -2.78
CA SER A 387 16.85 -3.03 -3.67
C SER A 387 16.64 -3.35 -5.15
N ARG A 388 15.55 -4.06 -5.52
CA ARG A 388 15.26 -4.44 -6.90
C ARG A 388 14.70 -3.25 -7.67
N VAL A 389 15.40 -2.85 -8.76
CA VAL A 389 14.89 -1.87 -9.71
C VAL A 389 13.88 -2.59 -10.63
N PRO A 390 12.64 -2.12 -10.75
CA PRO A 390 11.68 -2.74 -11.65
C PRO A 390 12.08 -2.55 -13.11
N PHE A 391 11.66 -3.46 -13.99
CA PHE A 391 11.60 -3.22 -15.42
C PHE A 391 10.77 -1.96 -15.68
N GLU A 392 11.14 -1.15 -16.66
CA GLU A 392 10.36 0.03 -17.04
C GLU A 392 8.93 -0.38 -17.41
N GLY A 393 7.93 0.18 -16.73
CA GLY A 393 6.52 -0.19 -16.88
C GLY A 393 6.03 -1.37 -16.02
N MET A 394 6.89 -2.03 -15.24
CA MET A 394 6.55 -3.18 -14.41
C MET A 394 6.15 -2.81 -12.98
N GLU A 395 5.05 -3.38 -12.51
CA GLU A 395 4.65 -3.26 -11.11
C GLU A 395 5.46 -4.21 -10.22
N LYS A 396 5.92 -3.70 -9.05
CA LYS A 396 6.60 -4.53 -8.03
C LYS A 396 5.84 -5.79 -7.63
N SER A 397 4.55 -5.77 -7.81
CA SER A 397 3.63 -6.84 -7.47
C SER A 397 3.68 -8.03 -8.45
N GLN A 398 4.23 -7.86 -9.65
CA GLN A 398 4.35 -8.88 -10.69
C GLN A 398 5.69 -9.62 -10.66
N GLN A 399 6.59 -9.20 -9.76
CA GLN A 399 7.93 -9.80 -9.63
C GLN A 399 7.87 -11.15 -8.92
N GLN A 400 8.36 -12.19 -9.58
CA GLN A 400 8.56 -13.52 -9.01
C GLN A 400 10.05 -13.84 -8.93
N SER A 401 10.47 -14.60 -7.92
CA SER A 401 11.82 -15.18 -7.91
C SER A 401 11.82 -16.49 -8.69
N ILE A 402 13.00 -16.88 -9.20
CA ILE A 402 13.16 -18.14 -9.93
C ILE A 402 12.76 -19.34 -9.06
N GLU A 403 13.02 -19.26 -7.75
CA GLU A 403 12.63 -20.29 -6.78
C GLU A 403 11.10 -20.36 -6.59
N ASP A 404 10.41 -19.21 -6.67
CA ASP A 404 8.95 -19.16 -6.58
C ASP A 404 8.28 -19.79 -7.81
N ILE A 405 8.92 -19.71 -8.98
CA ILE A 405 8.42 -20.27 -10.23
C ILE A 405 8.56 -21.80 -10.22
N ILE A 406 9.74 -22.31 -9.90
CA ILE A 406 10.02 -23.76 -9.88
C ILE A 406 9.21 -24.50 -8.81
N CYS A 407 8.92 -23.84 -7.67
CA CYS A 407 8.13 -24.43 -6.58
C CYS A 407 6.61 -24.44 -6.80
N ARG A 408 6.06 -23.72 -7.77
CA ARG A 408 4.61 -23.52 -7.88
C ARG A 408 3.90 -24.37 -8.90
N GLU A 409 4.54 -24.82 -9.97
CA GLU A 409 3.83 -25.31 -11.14
C GLU A 409 4.07 -26.76 -11.53
N GLY A 410 4.67 -27.59 -10.70
CA GLY A 410 4.58 -29.05 -10.76
C GLY A 410 4.92 -29.71 -12.11
N GLN A 411 5.56 -29.02 -13.02
CA GLN A 411 6.14 -29.61 -14.21
C GLN A 411 7.49 -30.23 -13.82
N ASP A 412 7.72 -31.47 -14.11
CA ASP A 412 8.92 -32.26 -13.80
C ASP A 412 9.82 -31.68 -12.68
N GLU A 413 10.04 -32.38 -11.65
CA GLU A 413 10.54 -31.96 -10.31
C GLU A 413 11.65 -30.90 -10.25
N ASN A 414 12.24 -30.41 -11.36
CA ASN A 414 13.30 -29.40 -11.36
C ASN A 414 13.44 -28.62 -12.68
N LYS A 415 12.46 -28.65 -13.58
CA LYS A 415 12.52 -27.97 -14.87
C LYS A 415 11.26 -27.17 -15.14
N PHE A 416 11.42 -26.01 -15.77
CA PHE A 416 10.33 -25.12 -16.07
C PHE A 416 10.49 -24.49 -17.45
N LEU A 417 9.56 -24.80 -18.37
CA LEU A 417 9.56 -24.29 -19.74
C LEU A 417 8.93 -22.89 -19.79
N ILE A 418 9.65 -21.94 -20.36
CA ILE A 418 9.22 -20.55 -20.52
C ILE A 418 9.48 -20.07 -21.95
N GLN A 419 8.63 -19.14 -22.41
CA GLN A 419 8.90 -18.34 -23.60
C GLN A 419 9.44 -16.97 -23.16
N VAL A 420 10.69 -16.68 -23.47
CA VAL A 420 11.29 -15.37 -23.20
C VAL A 420 10.79 -14.35 -24.21
N ILE A 421 10.14 -13.31 -23.72
CA ILE A 421 9.59 -12.21 -24.53
C ILE A 421 10.58 -11.05 -24.61
N ASP A 422 11.30 -10.79 -23.51
CA ASP A 422 12.32 -9.75 -23.43
C ASP A 422 13.24 -10.00 -22.25
N TYR A 423 14.47 -9.51 -22.33
CA TYR A 423 15.44 -9.62 -21.23
C TYR A 423 16.33 -8.38 -21.14
N LYS A 424 16.79 -8.10 -19.93
CA LYS A 424 17.73 -7.00 -19.65
C LYS A 424 18.73 -7.44 -18.60
N VAL A 425 20.01 -7.23 -18.88
CA VAL A 425 21.06 -7.32 -17.88
C VAL A 425 21.42 -5.90 -17.43
N ASP A 426 21.23 -5.62 -16.15
CA ASP A 426 21.44 -4.29 -15.57
C ASP A 426 22.67 -4.30 -14.66
N ASP A 427 23.63 -3.42 -14.97
CA ASP A 427 24.89 -3.22 -14.25
C ASP A 427 24.82 -2.04 -13.26
N SER A 428 23.75 -1.22 -13.34
CA SER A 428 23.60 0.03 -12.57
C SER A 428 23.06 -0.17 -11.15
N VAL A 429 23.14 -1.38 -10.60
CA VAL A 429 22.54 -1.69 -9.30
C VAL A 429 23.42 -1.17 -8.16
N ILE A 430 22.75 -0.58 -7.16
CA ILE A 430 23.34 0.03 -5.95
C ILE A 430 24.17 -0.95 -5.09
N GLU A 431 24.02 -2.26 -5.30
CA GLU A 431 24.79 -3.29 -4.61
C GLU A 431 26.12 -3.54 -5.33
N LYS A 432 27.21 -3.40 -4.59
CA LYS A 432 28.55 -3.75 -5.02
C LYS A 432 28.95 -5.11 -4.43
N GLU A 433 29.69 -5.86 -5.21
CA GLU A 433 30.33 -7.12 -4.80
C GLU A 433 31.83 -6.89 -4.69
N VAL A 434 32.44 -7.32 -3.59
CA VAL A 434 33.91 -7.29 -3.45
C VAL A 434 34.46 -8.55 -4.10
N VAL A 435 35.18 -8.37 -5.20
CA VAL A 435 35.85 -9.44 -5.93
C VAL A 435 37.34 -9.27 -5.80
N GLN A 436 38.05 -10.36 -5.54
CA GLN A 436 39.49 -10.36 -5.60
C GLN A 436 39.95 -10.51 -7.05
N VAL A 437 40.71 -9.54 -7.54
CA VAL A 437 41.24 -9.52 -8.92
C VAL A 437 42.76 -9.55 -8.83
N GLU A 438 43.36 -10.40 -9.65
CA GLU A 438 44.82 -10.39 -9.82
C GLU A 438 45.22 -9.13 -10.60
N GLU A 439 46.02 -8.27 -9.99
CA GLU A 439 46.66 -7.14 -10.68
C GLU A 439 48.14 -7.41 -10.82
N THR A 440 48.64 -7.25 -12.03
CA THR A 440 50.10 -7.34 -12.30
C THR A 440 50.69 -5.95 -12.17
N ALA A 441 51.58 -5.78 -11.22
CA ALA A 441 52.32 -4.53 -11.04
C ALA A 441 53.31 -4.31 -12.18
N ALA A 442 53.81 -3.09 -12.32
CA ALA A 442 54.73 -2.72 -13.38
C ALA A 442 56.12 -3.46 -13.31
N ASP A 443 56.40 -4.11 -12.19
CA ASP A 443 57.56 -4.97 -11.96
C ASP A 443 57.33 -6.47 -12.31
N GLY A 444 56.14 -6.82 -12.83
CA GLY A 444 55.77 -8.18 -13.19
C GLY A 444 55.28 -9.06 -12.03
N SER A 445 55.18 -8.52 -10.81
CA SER A 445 54.60 -9.24 -9.67
C SER A 445 53.07 -9.19 -9.70
N THR A 446 52.41 -10.28 -9.35
CA THR A 446 50.93 -10.37 -9.26
C THR A 446 50.47 -10.31 -7.81
N HIS A 447 49.55 -9.39 -7.53
CA HIS A 447 48.92 -9.24 -6.22
C HIS A 447 47.42 -9.36 -6.33
N MET A 448 46.76 -9.99 -5.33
CA MET A 448 45.30 -10.05 -5.23
C MET A 448 44.80 -8.76 -4.61
N VAL A 449 44.06 -7.98 -5.37
CA VAL A 449 43.45 -6.72 -4.92
C VAL A 449 41.97 -6.85 -4.84
N SER A 450 41.38 -6.42 -3.73
CA SER A 450 39.94 -6.41 -3.55
C SER A 450 39.30 -5.22 -4.28
N LYS A 451 38.55 -5.46 -5.36
CA LYS A 451 37.81 -4.42 -6.08
C LYS A 451 36.29 -4.56 -5.83
N GLU A 452 35.65 -3.43 -5.59
CA GLU A 452 34.18 -3.35 -5.57
C GLU A 452 33.69 -3.20 -7.01
N ILE A 453 32.97 -4.21 -7.50
CA ILE A 453 32.31 -4.17 -8.80
C ILE A 453 30.79 -4.14 -8.65
N PRO A 454 30.05 -3.47 -9.56
CA PRO A 454 28.59 -3.50 -9.55
C PRO A 454 28.08 -4.91 -9.71
N LYS A 455 27.09 -5.29 -8.90
CA LYS A 455 26.45 -6.60 -8.99
C LYS A 455 25.47 -6.62 -10.15
N LYS A 456 25.73 -7.43 -11.16
CA LYS A 456 24.86 -7.59 -12.31
C LYS A 456 23.55 -8.28 -11.93
N ARG A 457 22.46 -7.95 -12.63
CA ARG A 457 21.15 -8.59 -12.52
C ARG A 457 20.55 -8.87 -13.87
N LEU A 458 19.94 -10.02 -14.00
CA LEU A 458 19.13 -10.39 -15.15
C LEU A 458 17.65 -10.19 -14.80
N SER A 459 16.93 -9.50 -15.68
CA SER A 459 15.49 -9.35 -15.67
C SER A 459 14.94 -10.01 -16.91
N LEU A 460 13.92 -10.85 -16.77
CA LEU A 460 13.23 -11.51 -17.87
C LEU A 460 11.75 -11.17 -17.85
N ARG A 461 11.18 -10.96 -19.03
CA ARG A 461 9.75 -10.97 -19.31
C ARG A 461 9.45 -12.25 -20.08
N TYR A 462 8.53 -13.07 -19.60
CA TYR A 462 8.30 -14.40 -20.14
C TYR A 462 6.83 -14.80 -20.04
N ARG A 463 6.44 -15.79 -20.84
CA ARG A 463 5.15 -16.50 -20.76
C ARG A 463 5.35 -17.93 -20.30
N ILE A 464 4.32 -18.49 -19.68
CA ILE A 464 4.25 -19.90 -19.27
C ILE A 464 3.48 -20.66 -20.35
N ILE A 465 3.82 -21.93 -20.53
CA ILE A 465 3.07 -22.81 -21.43
C ILE A 465 1.66 -23.03 -20.88
N ASP A 466 0.66 -22.96 -21.74
CA ASP A 466 -0.73 -23.28 -21.41
C ASP A 466 -0.99 -24.76 -21.69
N HIS A 467 -0.74 -25.22 -22.90
CA HIS A 467 -0.85 -26.62 -23.32
C HIS A 467 -0.04 -26.87 -24.61
N PHE A 468 0.00 -28.11 -25.04
CA PHE A 468 0.59 -28.50 -26.31
C PHE A 468 -0.52 -28.88 -27.30
N GLU A 469 -0.50 -28.29 -28.50
CA GLU A 469 -1.30 -28.73 -29.65
C GLU A 469 -0.41 -29.56 -30.58
N GLY A 470 -0.38 -30.91 -30.38
CA GLY A 470 0.56 -31.79 -31.07
C GLY A 470 1.99 -31.49 -30.63
N GLU A 471 2.87 -31.09 -31.57
CA GLU A 471 4.24 -30.64 -31.28
C GLU A 471 4.39 -29.13 -31.05
N SER A 472 3.30 -28.37 -31.19
CA SER A 472 3.32 -26.91 -31.06
C SER A 472 3.01 -26.46 -29.62
N GLU A 473 3.80 -25.51 -29.12
CA GLU A 473 3.65 -24.91 -27.81
C GLU A 473 2.60 -23.79 -27.85
N VAL A 474 1.56 -23.89 -27.03
CA VAL A 474 0.56 -22.82 -26.84
C VAL A 474 0.88 -22.08 -25.55
N TRP A 475 1.11 -20.78 -25.65
CA TRP A 475 1.56 -19.95 -24.54
C TRP A 475 0.42 -19.13 -23.94
N GLN A 476 0.40 -19.02 -22.61
CA GLN A 476 -0.55 -18.16 -21.93
C GLN A 476 -0.41 -16.70 -22.37
N ALA A 477 -1.55 -16.02 -22.52
CA ALA A 477 -1.56 -14.60 -22.88
C ALA A 477 -0.96 -13.68 -21.79
N VAL A 478 -0.86 -14.20 -20.54
CA VAL A 478 -0.36 -13.45 -19.39
C VAL A 478 1.16 -13.46 -19.37
N GLU A 479 1.76 -12.26 -19.30
CA GLU A 479 3.20 -12.10 -19.18
C GLU A 479 3.63 -12.04 -17.71
N HIS A 480 4.72 -12.73 -17.42
CA HIS A 480 5.34 -12.84 -16.10
C HIS A 480 6.72 -12.18 -16.12
N TYR A 481 7.23 -11.84 -14.95
CA TYR A 481 8.52 -11.18 -14.80
C TYR A 481 9.38 -11.87 -13.76
N LEU A 482 10.62 -12.15 -14.13
CA LEU A 482 11.62 -12.82 -13.31
C LEU A 482 12.81 -11.90 -13.05
N TYR A 483 13.35 -11.97 -11.85
CA TYR A 483 14.63 -11.37 -11.50
C TYR A 483 15.58 -12.41 -10.91
N THR A 484 16.83 -12.35 -11.33
CA THR A 484 17.87 -13.20 -10.74
C THR A 484 19.21 -12.49 -10.66
N GLY A 485 19.96 -12.76 -9.59
CA GLY A 485 21.38 -12.42 -9.46
C GLY A 485 22.30 -13.62 -9.70
N SER A 486 21.75 -14.72 -10.27
CA SER A 486 22.53 -15.90 -10.60
C SER A 486 23.57 -15.57 -11.68
N LYS A 487 24.85 -15.69 -11.35
CA LYS A 487 25.95 -15.44 -12.29
C LYS A 487 25.83 -16.31 -13.54
N ILE A 488 25.41 -17.57 -13.38
CA ILE A 488 25.26 -18.52 -14.49
C ILE A 488 24.16 -18.06 -15.45
N LEU A 489 22.98 -17.68 -14.93
CA LEU A 489 21.89 -17.21 -15.77
C LEU A 489 22.17 -15.86 -16.41
N ILE A 490 22.91 -14.97 -15.74
CA ILE A 490 23.33 -13.69 -16.28
C ILE A 490 24.32 -13.91 -17.43
N ASP A 491 25.30 -14.78 -17.23
CA ASP A 491 26.30 -15.12 -18.22
C ASP A 491 25.67 -15.76 -19.47
N GLN A 492 24.75 -16.71 -19.27
CA GLN A 492 23.99 -17.30 -20.37
C GLN A 492 23.14 -16.26 -21.10
N ALA A 493 22.43 -15.38 -20.40
CA ALA A 493 21.62 -14.34 -21.04
C ALA A 493 22.47 -13.33 -21.83
N GLN A 494 23.72 -13.09 -21.42
CA GLN A 494 24.63 -12.20 -22.13
C GLN A 494 25.28 -12.85 -23.36
N ASN A 495 25.56 -14.16 -23.30
CA ASN A 495 26.34 -14.86 -24.32
C ASN A 495 25.47 -15.70 -25.26
N ASP A 496 24.36 -16.28 -24.76
CA ASP A 496 23.56 -17.27 -25.48
C ASP A 496 22.25 -16.69 -26.01
N PHE A 497 21.73 -15.57 -25.42
CA PHE A 497 20.47 -14.98 -25.86
C PHE A 497 20.67 -13.96 -26.98
N CYS A 498 19.94 -14.12 -28.07
CA CYS A 498 19.93 -13.19 -29.19
C CYS A 498 18.60 -12.39 -29.19
N ARG A 499 18.68 -11.06 -29.24
CA ARG A 499 17.49 -10.22 -29.28
C ARG A 499 16.67 -10.34 -30.55
N ASP A 500 17.32 -10.71 -31.65
CA ASP A 500 16.68 -10.89 -32.94
C ASP A 500 15.87 -12.21 -33.01
N GLU A 501 16.07 -13.12 -32.05
CA GLU A 501 15.36 -14.40 -31.94
C GLU A 501 14.16 -14.34 -30.99
N LEU A 502 13.90 -13.18 -30.37
CA LEU A 502 12.76 -13.03 -29.48
C LEU A 502 11.43 -13.05 -30.23
N PRO A 503 10.38 -13.70 -29.73
CA PRO A 503 10.36 -14.56 -28.53
C PRO A 503 10.90 -15.96 -28.79
N PHE A 504 11.68 -16.54 -27.86
CA PHE A 504 12.18 -17.89 -27.95
C PHE A 504 11.85 -18.71 -26.69
N SER A 505 11.76 -20.03 -26.84
CA SER A 505 11.49 -20.95 -25.74
C SER A 505 12.79 -21.44 -25.10
N THR A 506 12.81 -21.55 -23.78
CA THR A 506 13.93 -22.13 -23.01
C THR A 506 13.43 -22.77 -21.73
N VAL A 507 14.18 -23.74 -21.21
CA VAL A 507 13.87 -24.40 -19.95
C VAL A 507 14.77 -23.87 -18.86
N VAL A 508 14.19 -23.42 -17.76
CA VAL A 508 14.93 -23.11 -16.54
C VAL A 508 15.05 -24.37 -15.70
N ALA A 509 16.26 -24.90 -15.54
CA ALA A 509 16.52 -26.10 -14.74
C ALA A 509 17.17 -25.76 -13.40
N GLU A 510 16.66 -26.35 -12.31
CA GLU A 510 17.34 -26.37 -11.02
C GLU A 510 18.32 -27.54 -10.99
N LEU A 511 19.57 -27.25 -10.78
CA LEU A 511 20.66 -28.25 -10.75
C LEU A 511 21.38 -28.18 -9.40
N HIS A 512 22.08 -29.25 -9.06
CA HIS A 512 22.92 -29.34 -7.86
C HIS A 512 24.37 -29.59 -8.25
N ASN A 513 25.28 -28.80 -7.69
CA ASN A 513 26.70 -29.06 -7.88
C ASN A 513 27.21 -30.24 -7.00
N LYS A 514 28.46 -30.67 -7.18
CA LYS A 514 29.08 -31.73 -6.40
C LYS A 514 29.06 -31.53 -4.86
N PHE A 515 28.81 -30.28 -4.38
CA PHE A 515 28.65 -29.96 -2.98
C PHE A 515 27.19 -29.82 -2.55
N LYS A 516 26.23 -30.30 -3.35
CA LYS A 516 24.77 -30.23 -3.14
C LYS A 516 24.24 -28.80 -3.01
N LYS A 517 24.95 -27.79 -3.55
CA LYS A 517 24.46 -26.43 -3.65
C LYS A 517 23.60 -26.29 -4.90
N LYS A 518 22.42 -25.72 -4.74
CA LYS A 518 21.48 -25.42 -5.82
C LYS A 518 21.98 -24.29 -6.71
N PHE A 519 21.81 -24.45 -8.01
CA PHE A 519 21.98 -23.39 -9.00
C PHE A 519 20.98 -23.55 -10.14
N TYR A 520 20.76 -22.51 -10.90
CA TYR A 520 19.81 -22.49 -12.01
C TYR A 520 20.54 -22.28 -13.32
N LYS A 521 20.06 -22.92 -14.38
CA LYS A 521 20.62 -22.87 -15.73
C LYS A 521 19.50 -22.83 -16.75
N PHE A 522 19.66 -22.06 -17.83
CA PHE A 522 18.86 -22.21 -19.06
C PHE A 522 19.37 -23.40 -19.85
N THR A 523 18.45 -24.23 -20.36
CA THR A 523 18.81 -25.45 -21.10
C THR A 523 17.94 -25.60 -22.36
#